data_ede09b9daf792272b7ad66f506bb08c3
#
_entry.id   ede09b9daf792272b7ad66f506bb08c3
#
_cell.length_a   1.000
_cell.length_b   1.000
_cell.length_c   1.000
_cell.angle_alpha   90.00
_cell.angle_beta   90.00
_cell.angle_gamma   90.00
#
_symmetry.space_group_name_H-M   'P 1'
#
loop_
_entity.id
_entity.type
_entity.pdbx_description
1 polymer ?
#
loop_
_entity_poly.entity_id
_entity_poly.type
_entity_poly.pdbx_seq_one_letter_code
_entity_poly.pdbx_strand_id
1 'polypeptide(L)'
;IFRFTRAAGLIEVTGERTFKLTAAGRDWESQDLDAKLNGLFEHVTFELDEAHESVHHPAMRRILATLMKRLEVGVWYDVMYLPFLARNAYLSQLDALEVDEMIAARGAAGAGASEDLQRMAWNLVGWVRKRLYLLGLVDLGYDDKGHPVAMRLTRTGARLLGIETAEEESFGIGRLVVTPDFEVVLFAD
;
A
#
# COMPACT_ATOMS: atom_id res chain seq x y z
N ILE A 1 1.81 0.22 -10.91
CA ILE A 1 2.75 -0.81 -11.36
C ILE A 1 3.93 -0.19 -12.10
N PHE A 2 3.74 0.57 -13.19
CA PHE A 2 4.86 1.14 -13.99
C PHE A 2 5.86 1.97 -13.17
N ARG A 3 5.38 2.83 -12.23
CA ARG A 3 6.27 3.58 -11.32
C ARG A 3 7.13 2.66 -10.46
N PHE A 4 6.51 1.61 -9.91
CA PHE A 4 7.22 0.59 -9.14
C PHE A 4 8.30 -0.09 -9.97
N THR A 5 7.95 -0.63 -11.14
CA THR A 5 8.91 -1.38 -11.98
C THR A 5 10.11 -0.53 -12.40
N ARG A 6 9.90 0.77 -12.62
CA ARG A 6 10.97 1.73 -12.91
C ARG A 6 11.80 2.05 -11.66
N ALA A 7 11.16 2.36 -10.54
CA ALA A 7 11.85 2.71 -9.28
C ALA A 7 12.68 1.53 -8.74
N ALA A 8 12.13 0.31 -8.84
CA ALA A 8 12.83 -0.92 -8.47
C ALA A 8 13.89 -1.37 -9.51
N GLY A 9 14.11 -0.59 -10.57
CA GLY A 9 15.09 -0.92 -11.60
C GLY A 9 14.79 -2.19 -12.40
N LEU A 10 13.52 -2.63 -12.42
CA LEU A 10 13.12 -3.84 -13.15
C LEU A 10 13.03 -3.62 -14.66
N ILE A 11 12.79 -2.37 -15.05
CA ILE A 11 12.74 -1.93 -16.44
C ILE A 11 13.64 -0.72 -16.68
N GLU A 12 14.20 -0.65 -17.86
CA GLU A 12 14.92 0.50 -18.41
C GLU A 12 14.09 1.11 -19.53
N VAL A 13 13.91 2.43 -19.49
CA VAL A 13 13.19 3.17 -20.54
C VAL A 13 14.17 3.48 -21.68
N THR A 14 13.92 2.91 -22.86
CA THR A 14 14.81 3.03 -24.03
C THR A 14 14.30 4.01 -25.09
N GLY A 15 13.07 4.54 -24.92
CA GLY A 15 12.46 5.52 -25.82
C GLY A 15 11.11 6.00 -25.31
N GLU A 16 10.41 6.84 -26.05
CA GLU A 16 9.16 7.48 -25.61
C GLU A 16 8.08 6.50 -25.11
N ARG A 17 8.03 5.30 -25.70
CA ARG A 17 7.03 4.26 -25.34
C ARG A 17 7.65 2.85 -25.32
N THR A 18 8.97 2.76 -25.25
CA THR A 18 9.69 1.49 -25.27
C THR A 18 10.48 1.32 -23.99
N PHE A 19 10.45 0.13 -23.45
CA PHE A 19 11.22 -0.27 -22.27
C PHE A 19 11.76 -1.68 -22.44
N LYS A 20 12.86 -1.91 -21.78
CA LYS A 20 13.57 -3.20 -21.79
C LYS A 20 13.59 -3.75 -20.37
N LEU A 21 13.39 -5.05 -20.24
CA LEU A 21 13.56 -5.74 -18.98
C LEU A 21 15.06 -5.78 -18.61
N THR A 22 15.37 -5.39 -17.40
CA THR A 22 16.73 -5.47 -16.85
C THR A 22 17.06 -6.89 -16.36
N ALA A 23 18.27 -7.14 -15.89
CA ALA A 23 18.61 -8.39 -15.20
C ALA A 23 17.73 -8.55 -13.94
N ALA A 24 17.64 -7.52 -13.10
CA ALA A 24 16.77 -7.51 -11.91
C ALA A 24 15.30 -7.75 -12.27
N GLY A 25 14.85 -7.24 -13.44
CA GLY A 25 13.49 -7.49 -13.92
C GLY A 25 13.24 -8.95 -14.27
N ARG A 26 14.20 -9.62 -14.88
CA ARG A 26 14.11 -11.07 -15.18
C ARG A 26 14.12 -11.91 -13.90
N ASP A 27 14.98 -11.54 -12.95
CA ASP A 27 15.04 -12.21 -11.64
C ASP A 27 13.71 -12.04 -10.90
N TRP A 28 13.13 -10.83 -10.93
CA TRP A 28 11.82 -10.56 -10.32
C TRP A 28 10.70 -11.34 -11.04
N GLU A 29 10.75 -11.47 -12.38
CA GLU A 29 9.78 -12.25 -13.16
C GLU A 29 9.75 -13.71 -12.72
N SER A 30 10.90 -14.29 -12.36
CA SER A 30 11.02 -15.68 -11.91
C SER A 30 10.61 -15.91 -10.46
N GLN A 31 10.44 -14.86 -9.64
CA GLN A 31 10.00 -14.97 -8.25
C GLN A 31 8.57 -15.51 -8.15
N ASP A 32 8.26 -16.11 -7.01
CA ASP A 32 6.89 -16.48 -6.67
C ASP A 32 6.00 -15.24 -6.43
N LEU A 33 4.70 -15.48 -6.34
CA LEU A 33 3.72 -14.41 -6.16
C LEU A 33 3.91 -13.69 -4.82
N ASP A 34 4.27 -14.40 -3.76
CA ASP A 34 4.42 -13.83 -2.43
C ASP A 34 5.63 -12.89 -2.37
N ALA A 35 6.76 -13.27 -2.95
CA ALA A 35 7.92 -12.39 -3.07
C ALA A 35 7.59 -11.12 -3.87
N LYS A 36 6.82 -11.26 -4.97
CA LYS A 36 6.36 -10.13 -5.77
C LYS A 36 5.43 -9.20 -5.00
N LEU A 37 4.47 -9.75 -4.26
CA LEU A 37 3.54 -8.98 -3.44
C LEU A 37 4.24 -8.29 -2.29
N ASN A 38 5.20 -8.95 -1.63
CA ASN A 38 6.02 -8.34 -0.59
C ASN A 38 6.80 -7.13 -1.14
N GLY A 39 7.47 -7.27 -2.28
CA GLY A 39 8.18 -6.17 -2.91
C GLY A 39 7.26 -4.99 -3.27
N LEU A 40 6.06 -5.27 -3.77
CA LEU A 40 5.05 -4.23 -4.04
C LEU A 40 4.55 -3.58 -2.75
N PHE A 41 4.30 -4.34 -1.71
CA PHE A 41 3.84 -3.85 -0.42
C PHE A 41 4.87 -2.93 0.23
N GLU A 42 6.14 -3.36 0.28
CA GLU A 42 7.25 -2.55 0.79
C GLU A 42 7.37 -1.22 0.03
N HIS A 43 7.39 -1.28 -1.30
CA HIS A 43 7.47 -0.08 -2.12
C HIS A 43 6.29 0.88 -1.89
N VAL A 44 5.06 0.36 -1.85
CA VAL A 44 3.86 1.19 -1.67
C VAL A 44 3.78 1.80 -0.28
N THR A 45 4.26 1.09 0.73
CA THR A 45 4.15 1.50 2.13
C THR A 45 5.30 2.42 2.55
N PHE A 46 6.52 2.13 2.10
CA PHE A 46 7.72 2.74 2.66
C PHE A 46 8.51 3.60 1.67
N GLU A 47 8.45 3.31 0.38
CA GLU A 47 9.28 3.97 -0.63
C GLU A 47 8.51 4.95 -1.52
N LEU A 48 7.19 4.72 -1.68
CA LEU A 48 6.39 5.56 -2.58
C LEU A 48 6.22 6.96 -1.99
N ASP A 49 6.91 7.92 -2.57
CA ASP A 49 6.73 9.35 -2.32
C ASP A 49 5.97 9.97 -3.50
N GLU A 50 4.77 10.49 -3.26
CA GLU A 50 4.01 11.25 -4.24
C GLU A 50 4.35 12.74 -4.08
N ALA A 51 4.66 13.42 -5.18
CA ALA A 51 5.12 14.81 -5.19
C ALA A 51 4.19 15.83 -4.48
N HIS A 52 2.93 15.45 -4.27
CA HIS A 52 1.92 16.27 -3.58
C HIS A 52 1.54 15.70 -2.21
N GLU A 53 2.28 14.73 -1.73
CA GLU A 53 2.00 14.10 -0.47
C GLU A 53 2.55 14.92 0.69
N SER A 54 1.78 15.02 1.77
CA SER A 54 2.24 15.64 3.01
C SER A 54 3.49 14.95 3.56
N VAL A 55 4.41 15.72 4.13
CA VAL A 55 5.63 15.22 4.79
C VAL A 55 5.34 14.21 5.89
N HIS A 56 4.13 14.26 6.45
CA HIS A 56 3.68 13.41 7.55
C HIS A 56 3.25 12.01 7.11
N HIS A 57 2.82 11.84 5.85
CA HIS A 57 2.21 10.59 5.38
C HIS A 57 3.12 9.37 5.46
N PRO A 58 4.41 9.42 5.08
CA PRO A 58 5.26 8.22 5.14
C PRO A 58 5.39 7.66 6.57
N ALA A 59 5.55 8.53 7.58
CA ALA A 59 5.62 8.11 8.98
C ALA A 59 4.29 7.52 9.46
N MET A 60 3.16 8.18 9.15
CA MET A 60 1.83 7.69 9.52
C MET A 60 1.48 6.35 8.87
N ARG A 61 1.91 6.10 7.62
CA ARG A 61 1.72 4.79 6.96
C ARG A 61 2.45 3.67 7.67
N ARG A 62 3.69 3.91 8.13
CA ARG A 62 4.45 2.93 8.91
C ARG A 62 3.75 2.59 10.22
N ILE A 63 3.24 3.61 10.91
CA ILE A 63 2.46 3.41 12.12
C ILE A 63 1.18 2.64 11.81
N LEU A 64 0.45 3.00 10.76
CA LEU A 64 -0.76 2.29 10.34
C LEU A 64 -0.46 0.81 10.03
N ALA A 65 0.58 0.51 9.25
CA ALA A 65 0.98 -0.86 8.95
C ALA A 65 1.32 -1.65 10.23
N THR A 66 1.97 -1.00 11.21
CA THR A 66 2.25 -1.62 12.51
C THR A 66 0.97 -1.89 13.31
N LEU A 67 0.02 -0.96 13.30
CA LEU A 67 -1.27 -1.12 13.99
C LEU A 67 -2.13 -2.21 13.35
N MET A 68 -2.06 -2.37 12.02
CA MET A 68 -2.79 -3.43 11.31
C MET A 68 -2.39 -4.83 11.80
N LYS A 69 -1.18 -5.02 12.31
CA LYS A 69 -0.76 -6.30 12.91
C LYS A 69 -1.55 -6.71 14.16
N ARG A 70 -2.33 -5.80 14.72
CA ARG A 70 -3.19 -6.04 15.90
C ARG A 70 -4.62 -6.39 15.54
N LEU A 71 -4.97 -6.34 14.25
CA LEU A 71 -6.31 -6.69 13.79
C LEU A 71 -6.48 -8.20 13.73
N GLU A 72 -7.67 -8.66 14.08
CA GLU A 72 -8.10 -10.02 13.81
C GLU A 72 -8.45 -10.18 12.33
N VAL A 73 -7.95 -11.24 11.71
CA VAL A 73 -8.18 -11.53 10.29
C VAL A 73 -9.65 -11.80 10.05
N GLY A 74 -10.22 -11.16 9.03
CA GLY A 74 -11.63 -11.34 8.65
C GLY A 74 -12.63 -10.55 9.48
N VAL A 75 -12.22 -9.90 10.57
CA VAL A 75 -13.11 -9.05 11.39
C VAL A 75 -13.24 -7.66 10.80
N TRP A 76 -14.46 -7.15 10.73
CA TRP A 76 -14.76 -5.81 10.25
C TRP A 76 -14.55 -4.76 11.34
N TYR A 77 -13.84 -3.70 11.01
CA TYR A 77 -13.58 -2.53 11.83
C TYR A 77 -14.06 -1.28 11.11
N ASP A 78 -14.41 -0.23 11.87
CA ASP A 78 -14.63 1.08 11.28
C ASP A 78 -13.42 1.53 10.50
N VAL A 79 -13.61 2.06 9.28
CA VAL A 79 -12.53 2.43 8.37
C VAL A 79 -11.62 3.52 8.95
N MET A 80 -12.14 4.38 9.83
CA MET A 80 -11.39 5.46 10.48
C MET A 80 -10.65 5.00 11.74
N TYR A 81 -10.93 3.81 12.27
CA TYR A 81 -10.36 3.35 13.53
C TYR A 81 -8.83 3.40 13.56
N LEU A 82 -8.19 2.67 12.65
CA LEU A 82 -6.72 2.66 12.58
C LEU A 82 -6.12 3.98 12.06
N PRO A 83 -6.68 4.67 11.07
CA PRO A 83 -6.22 5.99 10.65
C PRO A 83 -6.20 7.03 11.79
N PHE A 84 -7.22 7.05 12.64
CA PHE A 84 -7.20 7.93 13.81
C PHE A 84 -6.13 7.52 14.84
N LEU A 85 -5.98 6.23 15.10
CA LEU A 85 -4.92 5.75 16.00
C LEU A 85 -3.53 6.07 15.46
N ALA A 86 -3.30 5.86 14.16
CA ALA A 86 -2.03 6.16 13.52
C ALA A 86 -1.70 7.65 13.58
N ARG A 87 -2.67 8.51 13.27
CA ARG A 87 -2.52 9.96 13.40
C ARG A 87 -2.19 10.36 14.84
N ASN A 88 -2.95 9.87 15.82
CA ASN A 88 -2.72 10.22 17.21
C ASN A 88 -1.37 9.74 17.72
N ALA A 89 -0.97 8.52 17.37
CA ALA A 89 0.36 7.99 17.70
C ALA A 89 1.47 8.81 17.07
N TYR A 90 1.29 9.23 15.81
CA TYR A 90 2.23 10.10 15.13
C TYR A 90 2.37 11.45 15.82
N LEU A 91 1.25 12.14 16.06
CA LEU A 91 1.25 13.47 16.69
C LEU A 91 1.83 13.46 18.11
N SER A 92 1.65 12.35 18.86
CA SER A 92 2.22 12.23 20.20
C SER A 92 3.76 12.10 20.23
N GLN A 93 4.35 11.76 19.10
CA GLN A 93 5.80 11.59 18.94
C GLN A 93 6.46 12.75 18.17
N LEU A 94 5.63 13.67 17.65
CA LEU A 94 6.10 14.73 16.78
C LEU A 94 6.77 15.84 17.58
N ASP A 95 8.03 16.11 17.29
CA ASP A 95 8.74 17.30 17.76
C ASP A 95 8.65 18.41 16.71
N ALA A 96 8.45 19.65 17.16
CA ALA A 96 8.37 20.81 16.28
C ALA A 96 9.67 21.01 15.46
N LEU A 97 10.82 20.70 16.02
CA LEU A 97 12.11 20.79 15.31
C LEU A 97 12.21 19.76 14.19
N GLU A 98 11.73 18.52 14.42
CA GLU A 98 11.71 17.49 13.38
C GLU A 98 10.80 17.87 12.21
N VAL A 99 9.69 18.53 12.49
CA VAL A 99 8.78 19.04 11.45
C VAL A 99 9.44 20.08 10.59
N ASP A 100 10.12 21.05 11.22
CA ASP A 100 10.82 22.12 10.50
C ASP A 100 11.96 21.56 9.63
N GLU A 101 12.69 20.55 10.13
CA GLU A 101 13.73 19.84 9.38
C GLU A 101 13.14 19.06 8.18
N MET A 102 12.03 18.36 8.38
CA MET A 102 11.33 17.64 7.29
C MET A 102 10.85 18.60 6.19
N ILE A 103 10.34 19.78 6.59
CA ILE A 103 9.88 20.81 5.66
C ILE A 103 11.06 21.38 4.89
N ALA A 104 12.16 21.70 5.60
CA ALA A 104 13.38 22.23 5.00
C ALA A 104 14.02 21.24 4.01
N ALA A 105 14.04 19.95 4.36
CA ALA A 105 14.56 18.89 3.49
C ALA A 105 13.78 18.72 2.18
N ARG A 106 12.49 19.01 2.17
CA ARG A 106 11.65 18.95 0.96
C ARG A 106 11.79 20.18 0.05
N GLY A 107 12.39 21.26 0.53
CA GLY A 107 12.54 22.51 -0.21
C GLY A 107 11.23 23.27 -0.42
N ALA A 108 11.31 24.41 -1.09
CA ALA A 108 10.18 25.33 -1.33
C ALA A 108 9.02 24.72 -2.16
N ALA A 109 9.20 23.55 -2.74
CA ALA A 109 8.13 22.79 -3.41
C ALA A 109 7.16 22.14 -2.42
N GLY A 110 7.46 22.16 -1.13
CA GLY A 110 6.66 21.56 -0.06
C GLY A 110 5.57 22.48 0.47
N ALA A 111 4.64 22.87 -0.36
CA ALA A 111 3.44 23.61 0.05
C ALA A 111 2.45 22.73 0.85
N GLY A 112 2.90 21.98 1.82
CA GLY A 112 2.07 21.06 2.59
C GLY A 112 2.35 21.08 4.09
N ALA A 113 2.97 22.15 4.58
CA ALA A 113 3.43 22.23 5.96
C ALA A 113 2.32 22.28 7.01
N SER A 114 1.14 22.78 6.68
CA SER A 114 0.00 22.82 7.59
C SER A 114 -1.15 22.00 7.03
N GLU A 115 -1.11 20.69 7.24
CA GLU A 115 -2.25 19.86 6.95
C GLU A 115 -3.21 19.84 8.15
N ASP A 116 -4.51 20.02 7.88
CA ASP A 116 -5.56 19.87 8.88
C ASP A 116 -5.48 18.45 9.50
N LEU A 117 -5.47 18.39 10.82
CA LEU A 117 -5.38 17.14 11.57
C LEU A 117 -6.47 16.11 11.21
N GLN A 118 -7.67 16.58 10.83
CA GLN A 118 -8.72 15.68 10.36
C GLN A 118 -8.40 15.13 8.97
N ARG A 119 -7.85 15.98 8.10
CA ARG A 119 -7.43 15.59 6.74
C ARG A 119 -6.36 14.51 6.75
N MET A 120 -5.43 14.55 7.69
CA MET A 120 -4.38 13.53 7.84
C MET A 120 -4.97 12.12 7.95
N ALA A 121 -5.98 11.92 8.80
CA ALA A 121 -6.63 10.62 8.94
C ALA A 121 -7.39 10.21 7.66
N TRP A 122 -8.12 11.15 7.03
CA TRP A 122 -8.82 10.89 5.78
C TRP A 122 -7.87 10.56 4.62
N ASN A 123 -6.71 11.17 4.56
CA ASN A 123 -5.70 10.85 3.57
C ASN A 123 -5.17 9.42 3.73
N LEU A 124 -5.05 8.93 4.98
CA LEU A 124 -4.73 7.52 5.23
C LEU A 124 -5.84 6.58 4.74
N VAL A 125 -7.12 6.92 4.94
CA VAL A 125 -8.23 6.15 4.35
C VAL A 125 -8.13 6.12 2.82
N GLY A 126 -7.82 7.27 2.22
CA GLY A 126 -7.58 7.37 0.80
C GLY A 126 -6.42 6.47 0.32
N TRP A 127 -5.34 6.42 1.08
CA TRP A 127 -4.21 5.54 0.81
C TRP A 127 -4.57 4.07 0.97
N VAL A 128 -5.25 3.69 2.04
CA VAL A 128 -5.76 2.31 2.24
C VAL A 128 -6.59 1.87 1.03
N ARG A 129 -7.55 2.70 0.61
CA ARG A 129 -8.41 2.41 -0.55
C ARG A 129 -7.64 2.29 -1.86
N LYS A 130 -6.68 3.18 -2.11
CA LYS A 130 -5.96 3.26 -3.38
C LYS A 130 -4.78 2.30 -3.47
N ARG A 131 -4.30 1.76 -2.34
CA ARG A 131 -3.09 0.94 -2.29
C ARG A 131 -3.34 -0.40 -1.64
N LEU A 132 -3.67 -0.45 -0.35
CA LEU A 132 -3.79 -1.71 0.37
C LEU A 132 -4.95 -2.58 -0.14
N TYR A 133 -6.09 -1.94 -0.45
CA TYR A 133 -7.22 -2.65 -1.04
C TYR A 133 -6.88 -3.22 -2.42
N LEU A 134 -6.20 -2.45 -3.28
CA LEU A 134 -5.80 -2.92 -4.62
C LEU A 134 -4.74 -4.02 -4.60
N LEU A 135 -3.94 -4.10 -3.53
CA LEU A 135 -3.00 -5.20 -3.30
C LEU A 135 -3.65 -6.40 -2.60
N GLY A 136 -4.92 -6.31 -2.26
CA GLY A 136 -5.65 -7.37 -1.58
C GLY A 136 -5.30 -7.55 -0.10
N LEU A 137 -4.64 -6.55 0.54
CA LEU A 137 -4.33 -6.62 1.97
C LEU A 137 -5.55 -6.43 2.85
N VAL A 138 -6.48 -5.63 2.40
CA VAL A 138 -7.74 -5.34 3.11
C VAL A 138 -8.93 -5.43 2.17
N ASP A 139 -10.09 -5.79 2.71
CA ASP A 139 -11.37 -5.55 2.09
C ASP A 139 -11.98 -4.27 2.62
N LEU A 140 -12.84 -3.62 1.83
CA LEU A 140 -13.56 -2.41 2.20
C LEU A 140 -15.06 -2.62 2.09
N GLY A 141 -15.77 -2.21 3.14
CA GLY A 141 -17.22 -2.08 3.15
C GLY A 141 -17.62 -0.63 2.83
N TYR A 142 -18.69 -0.47 2.06
CA TYR A 142 -19.15 0.83 1.58
C TYR A 142 -20.58 1.10 2.04
N ASP A 143 -20.89 2.37 2.26
CA ASP A 143 -22.28 2.83 2.45
C ASP A 143 -23.04 2.93 1.10
N ASP A 144 -24.31 3.26 1.17
CA ASP A 144 -25.20 3.42 0.01
C ASP A 144 -24.74 4.57 -0.93
N LYS A 145 -23.87 5.46 -0.45
CA LYS A 145 -23.32 6.58 -1.22
C LYS A 145 -21.94 6.27 -1.82
N GLY A 146 -21.44 5.06 -1.59
CA GLY A 146 -20.12 4.62 -2.08
C GLY A 146 -18.94 5.16 -1.26
N HIS A 147 -19.15 5.60 -0.02
CA HIS A 147 -18.06 5.95 0.88
C HIS A 147 -17.58 4.70 1.64
N PRO A 148 -16.27 4.50 1.80
CA PRO A 148 -15.77 3.42 2.61
C PRO A 148 -16.10 3.70 4.09
N VAL A 149 -16.77 2.76 4.75
CA VAL A 149 -17.18 2.86 6.16
C VAL A 149 -16.57 1.76 7.03
N ALA A 150 -16.15 0.66 6.43
CA ALA A 150 -15.55 -0.45 7.15
C ALA A 150 -14.35 -1.01 6.39
N MET A 151 -13.44 -1.64 7.13
CA MET A 151 -12.31 -2.38 6.59
C MET A 151 -12.10 -3.67 7.38
N ARG A 152 -11.58 -4.70 6.73
CA ARG A 152 -11.10 -5.90 7.40
C ARG A 152 -9.77 -6.34 6.81
N LEU A 153 -8.92 -6.92 7.65
CA LEU A 153 -7.67 -7.52 7.21
C LEU A 153 -7.95 -8.86 6.53
N THR A 154 -7.41 -9.04 5.32
CA THR A 154 -7.49 -10.31 4.59
C THR A 154 -6.42 -11.29 5.07
N ARG A 155 -6.53 -12.57 4.68
CA ARG A 155 -5.46 -13.56 4.91
C ARG A 155 -4.17 -13.18 4.17
N THR A 156 -4.27 -12.67 2.93
CA THR A 156 -3.12 -12.17 2.18
C THR A 156 -2.45 -11.00 2.92
N GLY A 157 -3.25 -10.06 3.44
CA GLY A 157 -2.74 -8.96 4.23
C GLY A 157 -2.05 -9.42 5.52
N ALA A 158 -2.62 -10.37 6.22
CA ALA A 158 -2.02 -10.95 7.43
C ALA A 158 -0.65 -11.57 7.13
N ARG A 159 -0.56 -12.36 6.06
CA ARG A 159 0.70 -12.98 5.61
C ARG A 159 1.75 -11.93 5.25
N LEU A 160 1.41 -10.92 4.46
CA LEU A 160 2.32 -9.82 4.09
C LEU A 160 2.78 -8.99 5.29
N LEU A 161 1.95 -8.88 6.32
CA LEU A 161 2.30 -8.23 7.58
C LEU A 161 3.10 -9.12 8.54
N GLY A 162 3.34 -10.38 8.18
CA GLY A 162 4.04 -11.35 9.03
C GLY A 162 3.22 -11.81 10.24
N ILE A 163 1.89 -11.82 10.12
CA ILE A 163 1.00 -12.38 11.12
C ILE A 163 0.83 -13.87 10.78
N GLU A 164 1.18 -14.75 11.71
CA GLU A 164 0.94 -16.18 11.56
C GLU A 164 -0.57 -16.43 11.57
N THR A 165 -1.07 -17.02 10.49
CA THR A 165 -2.45 -17.50 10.41
C THR A 165 -2.43 -19.02 10.58
N ALA A 166 -3.23 -19.53 11.50
CA ALA A 166 -3.20 -20.94 11.94
C ALA A 166 -3.59 -21.98 10.88
N GLU A 167 -3.94 -21.59 9.68
CA GLU A 167 -4.29 -22.50 8.59
C GLU A 167 -3.62 -22.05 7.28
N GLU A 168 -2.63 -22.82 6.84
CA GLU A 168 -2.24 -22.88 5.43
C GLU A 168 -3.35 -23.58 4.63
N GLU A 169 -4.40 -22.85 4.25
CA GLU A 169 -5.19 -23.33 3.13
C GLU A 169 -4.30 -23.24 1.89
N SER A 170 -3.89 -24.38 1.38
CA SER A 170 -3.29 -24.48 0.06
C SER A 170 -4.32 -23.93 -0.94
N PHE A 171 -4.15 -22.69 -1.34
CA PHE A 171 -4.87 -22.19 -2.50
C PHE A 171 -4.42 -23.04 -3.68
N GLY A 172 -5.34 -23.79 -4.27
CA GLY A 172 -5.09 -24.49 -5.53
C GLY A 172 -4.48 -23.46 -6.51
N ILE A 173 -3.43 -23.86 -7.20
CA ILE A 173 -2.76 -23.00 -8.19
C ILE A 173 -3.68 -22.88 -9.38
N GLY A 174 -4.69 -22.03 -9.28
CA GLY A 174 -5.53 -21.70 -10.41
C GLY A 174 -4.69 -21.03 -11.50
N ARG A 175 -4.86 -21.44 -12.76
CA ARG A 175 -4.25 -20.76 -13.91
C ARG A 175 -5.18 -19.67 -14.39
N LEU A 176 -4.65 -18.45 -14.48
CA LEU A 176 -5.32 -17.32 -15.10
C LEU A 176 -4.67 -17.04 -16.45
N VAL A 177 -5.47 -17.03 -17.50
CA VAL A 177 -5.02 -16.64 -18.83
C VAL A 177 -5.80 -15.42 -19.27
N VAL A 178 -5.09 -14.38 -19.69
CA VAL A 178 -5.69 -13.21 -20.34
C VAL A 178 -5.50 -13.38 -21.84
N THR A 179 -6.61 -13.46 -22.55
CA THR A 179 -6.62 -13.58 -24.02
C THR A 179 -6.35 -12.22 -24.68
N PRO A 180 -5.95 -12.17 -25.97
CA PRO A 180 -5.68 -10.92 -26.69
C PRO A 180 -6.88 -9.96 -26.76
N ASP A 181 -8.09 -10.44 -26.62
CA ASP A 181 -9.37 -9.71 -26.56
C ASP A 181 -9.76 -9.31 -25.12
N PHE A 182 -8.83 -9.40 -24.17
CA PHE A 182 -8.97 -9.04 -22.76
C PHE A 182 -9.98 -9.88 -21.97
N GLU A 183 -10.37 -11.04 -22.46
CA GLU A 183 -11.10 -12.01 -21.66
C GLU A 183 -10.17 -12.67 -20.63
N VAL A 184 -10.69 -12.84 -19.42
CA VAL A 184 -9.98 -13.50 -18.31
C VAL A 184 -10.55 -14.89 -18.12
N VAL A 185 -9.76 -15.91 -18.43
CA VAL A 185 -10.14 -17.32 -18.23
C VAL A 185 -9.46 -17.84 -16.98
N LEU A 186 -10.28 -18.25 -15.99
CA LEU A 186 -9.82 -18.91 -14.78
C LEU A 186 -9.97 -20.42 -14.93
N PHE A 187 -8.89 -21.15 -14.79
CA PHE A 187 -8.90 -22.59 -14.67
C PHE A 187 -8.83 -22.92 -13.18
N ALA A 188 -9.94 -23.41 -12.62
CA ALA A 188 -9.93 -24.02 -11.29
C ALA A 188 -9.50 -25.49 -11.44
N ASP A 189 -8.51 -25.89 -10.66
CA ASP A 189 -8.09 -27.31 -10.52
C ASP A 189 -9.09 -28.04 -9.64
#